data_3b39333db209bc95bee764cdd82c1671
#
_entry.id   3b39333db209bc95bee764cdd82c1671
#
_cell.length_a   1.000
_cell.length_b   1.000
_cell.length_c   1.000
_cell.angle_alpha   90.00
_cell.angle_beta   90.00
_cell.angle_gamma   90.00
#
_symmetry.space_group_name_H-M   'P 1'
#
loop_
_entity.id
_entity.type
_entity.pdbx_description
1 polymer ?
#
loop_
_entity_poly.entity_id
_entity_poly.type
_entity_poly.pdbx_seq_one_letter_code
_entity_poly.pdbx_strand_id
1 'polypeptide(L)'
;MAANFYPRIGLEIHIQLKTKTKLFCSCKNEYGAIPNSNVCPVCLGYPGVLPVLNKEAVRLALKVALALNAKINKISRFYRKNYFYPDLPKGYQITQYTESIAEKGILPIETDEGVKNIIIERMNIEEEAARSIHTQQGEVLLDFNRSGIPLLEVVTEPCMTSPEEAKLFLEKFRDYLRFLGISDCDMERGELRVDSNVSVSTSPDKLGTKVELKNLNSFRSVYDALKYEIDRQIKILSEGGKIHQETRLWDEYAQESRPMRQKEESMDYRYFPEPDLPALSITDSFIEEIKSEMPEMPDEKFKRYVSQYGISPEQAKLIAFDRETAELYDRICQRARDKKTVANWLTVLIPGYLKEKESLSKVNAEDLIMVEAALSQGLINQNQAKDIIVKFLEDNIPIKESLTKYESAAKSLSDSDIERIVDEVLEEQRELVEKYLSGKTGVFQAILGQCMKKLKGAGNPVKVKEILEKKLK
;
A
#
# COMPACT_ATOMS: atom_id res chain seq x y z
N MET A 1 10.55 14.53 -41.61
CA MET A 1 9.60 14.41 -40.46
C MET A 1 10.33 13.64 -39.39
N ALA A 2 10.35 14.12 -38.17
CA ALA A 2 10.90 13.34 -37.06
C ALA A 2 10.06 12.06 -36.92
N ALA A 3 10.72 10.90 -36.86
CA ALA A 3 10.01 9.64 -36.63
C ALA A 3 9.39 9.64 -35.23
N ASN A 4 8.11 9.35 -35.12
CA ASN A 4 7.48 9.14 -33.81
C ASN A 4 7.87 7.75 -33.32
N PHE A 5 8.20 7.65 -32.04
CA PHE A 5 8.56 6.41 -31.37
C PHE A 5 7.50 6.06 -30.32
N TYR A 6 7.12 4.79 -30.25
CA TYR A 6 6.04 4.27 -29.44
C TYR A 6 6.58 3.20 -28.48
N PRO A 7 6.94 3.56 -27.24
CA PRO A 7 7.33 2.59 -26.22
C PRO A 7 6.17 1.69 -25.81
N ARG A 8 6.48 0.44 -25.48
CA ARG A 8 5.57 -0.52 -24.85
C ARG A 8 6.29 -1.24 -23.74
N ILE A 9 5.69 -1.25 -22.56
CA ILE A 9 6.25 -1.83 -21.34
C ILE A 9 5.28 -2.85 -20.79
N GLY A 10 5.78 -4.04 -20.47
CA GLY A 10 5.14 -5.07 -19.69
C GLY A 10 6.00 -5.44 -18.49
N LEU A 11 5.38 -5.80 -17.39
CA LEU A 11 6.06 -6.19 -16.16
C LEU A 11 5.73 -7.64 -15.80
N GLU A 12 6.74 -8.33 -15.27
CA GLU A 12 6.64 -9.63 -14.62
C GLU A 12 7.02 -9.45 -13.16
N ILE A 13 6.08 -9.74 -12.26
CA ILE A 13 6.19 -9.40 -10.84
C ILE A 13 6.02 -10.66 -10.04
N HIS A 14 7.02 -10.99 -9.20
CA HIS A 14 6.98 -12.10 -8.27
C HIS A 14 6.77 -11.59 -6.85
N ILE A 15 5.74 -12.10 -6.18
CA ILE A 15 5.33 -11.68 -4.84
C ILE A 15 5.38 -12.88 -3.92
N GLN A 16 6.16 -12.81 -2.83
CA GLN A 16 6.11 -13.80 -1.77
C GLN A 16 4.80 -13.69 -1.01
N LEU A 17 4.02 -14.76 -0.99
CA LEU A 17 2.75 -14.81 -0.26
C LEU A 17 2.99 -15.03 1.24
N LYS A 18 2.33 -14.25 2.07
CA LYS A 18 2.48 -14.26 3.53
C LYS A 18 1.74 -15.44 4.17
N THR A 19 2.18 -16.65 3.86
CA THR A 19 1.69 -17.89 4.45
C THR A 19 2.52 -18.30 5.66
N LYS A 20 1.96 -19.13 6.54
CA LYS A 20 2.70 -19.70 7.69
C LYS A 20 3.71 -20.75 7.27
N THR A 21 3.43 -21.47 6.19
CA THR A 21 4.23 -22.60 5.69
C THR A 21 4.52 -22.43 4.21
N LYS A 22 5.50 -23.19 3.72
CA LYS A 22 5.87 -23.24 2.31
C LYS A 22 4.71 -23.76 1.44
N LEU A 23 4.87 -23.67 0.11
CA LEU A 23 3.80 -23.98 -0.86
C LEU A 23 3.41 -25.46 -0.85
N PHE A 24 4.39 -26.35 -0.71
CA PHE A 24 4.18 -27.78 -0.86
C PHE A 24 4.61 -28.64 0.34
N CYS A 25 4.99 -27.99 1.47
CA CYS A 25 5.34 -28.68 2.70
C CYS A 25 5.02 -27.86 3.95
N SER A 26 5.18 -28.46 5.13
CA SER A 26 4.90 -27.83 6.43
C SER A 26 6.05 -26.98 7.00
N CYS A 27 7.18 -26.86 6.30
CA CYS A 27 8.27 -25.98 6.75
C CYS A 27 7.80 -24.53 6.88
N LYS A 28 8.31 -23.82 7.87
CA LYS A 28 7.96 -22.43 8.10
C LYS A 28 8.36 -21.54 6.92
N ASN A 29 7.50 -20.58 6.60
CA ASN A 29 7.81 -19.46 5.75
C ASN A 29 8.18 -18.27 6.65
N GLU A 30 9.47 -18.13 6.99
CA GLU A 30 9.98 -17.18 7.96
C GLU A 30 11.25 -16.54 7.44
N TYR A 31 11.31 -15.20 7.48
CA TYR A 31 12.49 -14.43 7.10
C TYR A 31 13.51 -14.36 8.26
N GLY A 32 14.82 -14.42 7.95
CA GLY A 32 15.88 -14.21 8.93
C GLY A 32 16.17 -15.41 9.83
N ALA A 33 15.58 -16.58 9.58
CA ALA A 33 15.94 -17.82 10.27
C ALA A 33 17.38 -18.24 9.92
N ILE A 34 17.98 -19.07 10.79
CA ILE A 34 19.33 -19.64 10.56
C ILE A 34 19.33 -20.35 9.18
N PRO A 35 20.32 -20.10 8.32
CA PRO A 35 20.39 -20.72 7.00
C PRO A 35 20.20 -22.25 7.06
N ASN A 36 19.36 -22.79 6.17
CA ASN A 36 19.04 -24.20 6.07
C ASN A 36 18.36 -24.83 7.31
N SER A 37 17.76 -24.03 8.20
CA SER A 37 17.04 -24.53 9.36
C SER A 37 15.56 -24.85 9.09
N ASN A 38 14.94 -24.21 8.07
CA ASN A 38 13.56 -24.40 7.67
C ASN A 38 13.46 -25.25 6.38
N VAL A 39 14.00 -26.46 6.44
CA VAL A 39 14.04 -27.40 5.30
C VAL A 39 13.53 -28.79 5.70
N CYS A 40 13.02 -29.53 4.74
CA CYS A 40 12.60 -30.91 4.87
C CYS A 40 12.85 -31.68 3.58
N PRO A 41 12.74 -33.01 3.57
CA PRO A 41 12.93 -33.80 2.34
C PRO A 41 12.09 -33.34 1.14
N VAL A 42 10.87 -32.78 1.38
CA VAL A 42 10.00 -32.30 0.28
C VAL A 42 10.61 -31.08 -0.40
N CYS A 43 10.90 -30.00 0.33
CA CYS A 43 11.46 -28.80 -0.27
C CYS A 43 12.93 -28.94 -0.73
N LEU A 44 13.63 -29.99 -0.25
CA LEU A 44 14.96 -30.37 -0.74
C LEU A 44 14.91 -31.36 -1.93
N GLY A 45 13.72 -31.83 -2.32
CA GLY A 45 13.56 -32.69 -3.50
C GLY A 45 14.09 -34.11 -3.33
N TYR A 46 14.02 -34.70 -2.13
CA TYR A 46 14.48 -36.07 -1.91
C TYR A 46 13.63 -37.07 -2.70
N PRO A 47 14.21 -38.17 -3.15
CA PRO A 47 13.45 -39.21 -3.85
C PRO A 47 12.30 -39.77 -3.01
N GLY A 48 11.12 -39.93 -3.62
CA GLY A 48 9.93 -40.52 -2.99
C GLY A 48 9.07 -39.56 -2.16
N VAL A 49 9.41 -38.26 -2.09
CA VAL A 49 8.55 -37.27 -1.43
C VAL A 49 7.43 -36.80 -2.37
N LEU A 50 6.30 -36.42 -1.77
CA LEU A 50 5.15 -35.89 -2.51
C LEU A 50 4.82 -34.46 -2.05
N PRO A 51 4.54 -33.52 -2.97
CA PRO A 51 4.09 -32.18 -2.65
C PRO A 51 2.65 -32.20 -2.12
N VAL A 52 2.34 -31.31 -1.15
CA VAL A 52 0.98 -31.06 -0.67
C VAL A 52 0.69 -29.56 -0.75
N LEU A 53 -0.25 -29.19 -1.60
CA LEU A 53 -0.57 -27.79 -1.89
C LEU A 53 -1.10 -27.05 -0.66
N ASN A 54 -0.50 -25.89 -0.36
CA ASN A 54 -0.93 -24.99 0.69
C ASN A 54 -2.21 -24.24 0.28
N LYS A 55 -3.33 -24.56 0.95
CA LYS A 55 -4.63 -23.92 0.69
C LYS A 55 -4.59 -22.40 0.89
N GLU A 56 -3.82 -21.90 1.86
CA GLU A 56 -3.72 -20.47 2.13
C GLU A 56 -3.03 -19.72 0.99
N ALA A 57 -2.03 -20.30 0.33
CA ALA A 57 -1.42 -19.69 -0.84
C ALA A 57 -2.44 -19.50 -1.97
N VAL A 58 -3.30 -20.50 -2.21
CA VAL A 58 -4.41 -20.39 -3.18
C VAL A 58 -5.39 -19.29 -2.77
N ARG A 59 -5.76 -19.22 -1.48
CA ARG A 59 -6.67 -18.21 -0.94
C ARG A 59 -6.11 -16.79 -1.13
N LEU A 60 -4.84 -16.55 -0.82
CA LEU A 60 -4.19 -15.25 -1.01
C LEU A 60 -4.12 -14.86 -2.48
N ALA A 61 -3.78 -15.80 -3.38
CA ALA A 61 -3.78 -15.56 -4.83
C ALA A 61 -5.18 -15.17 -5.35
N LEU A 62 -6.23 -15.85 -4.88
CA LEU A 62 -7.61 -15.54 -5.24
C LEU A 62 -8.08 -14.17 -4.69
N LYS A 63 -7.61 -13.75 -3.51
CA LYS A 63 -7.86 -12.38 -3.01
C LYS A 63 -7.27 -11.33 -3.94
N VAL A 64 -6.06 -11.54 -4.45
CA VAL A 64 -5.45 -10.64 -5.44
C VAL A 64 -6.26 -10.63 -6.73
N ALA A 65 -6.66 -11.80 -7.23
CA ALA A 65 -7.47 -11.91 -8.44
C ALA A 65 -8.81 -11.16 -8.31
N LEU A 66 -9.49 -11.29 -7.16
CA LEU A 66 -10.75 -10.58 -6.89
C LEU A 66 -10.54 -9.07 -6.80
N ALA A 67 -9.48 -8.61 -6.14
CA ALA A 67 -9.16 -7.19 -6.01
C ALA A 67 -8.87 -6.52 -7.36
N LEU A 68 -8.34 -7.30 -8.32
CA LEU A 68 -8.04 -6.85 -9.67
C LEU A 68 -9.17 -7.16 -10.67
N ASN A 69 -10.33 -7.61 -10.21
CA ASN A 69 -11.45 -8.03 -11.05
C ASN A 69 -11.04 -9.03 -12.15
N ALA A 70 -10.07 -9.90 -11.85
CA ALA A 70 -9.57 -10.88 -12.79
C ALA A 70 -10.55 -12.05 -12.96
N LYS A 71 -10.51 -12.64 -14.14
CA LYS A 71 -11.25 -13.87 -14.43
C LYS A 71 -10.54 -15.04 -13.75
N ILE A 72 -11.16 -15.63 -12.72
CA ILE A 72 -10.68 -16.81 -12.02
C ILE A 72 -10.99 -18.06 -12.84
N ASN A 73 -9.98 -18.88 -13.12
CA ASN A 73 -10.15 -20.15 -13.81
C ASN A 73 -10.63 -21.23 -12.82
N LYS A 74 -11.74 -21.88 -13.15
CA LYS A 74 -12.35 -22.94 -12.30
C LYS A 74 -11.48 -24.19 -12.16
N ILE A 75 -10.64 -24.44 -13.14
CA ILE A 75 -9.65 -25.52 -13.16
C ILE A 75 -8.30 -24.88 -13.45
N SER A 76 -7.32 -25.18 -12.63
CA SER A 76 -5.94 -24.77 -12.80
C SER A 76 -5.01 -25.95 -12.54
N ARG A 77 -3.81 -25.96 -13.13
CA ARG A 77 -2.86 -27.04 -12.99
C ARG A 77 -1.46 -26.54 -12.73
N PHE A 78 -0.73 -27.34 -11.98
CA PHE A 78 0.71 -27.13 -11.82
C PHE A 78 1.48 -27.95 -12.86
N TYR A 79 2.62 -27.41 -13.25
CA TYR A 79 3.54 -27.93 -14.25
C TYR A 79 4.95 -27.96 -13.66
N ARG A 80 5.80 -28.82 -14.19
CA ARG A 80 7.23 -28.79 -13.95
C ARG A 80 7.91 -27.94 -15.01
N LYS A 81 8.57 -26.85 -14.56
CA LYS A 81 9.48 -26.04 -15.36
C LYS A 81 10.89 -26.58 -15.15
N ASN A 82 11.42 -27.30 -16.13
CA ASN A 82 12.68 -28.05 -15.95
C ASN A 82 13.90 -27.18 -16.32
N TYR A 83 14.76 -26.95 -15.36
CA TYR A 83 16.06 -26.35 -15.55
C TYR A 83 16.99 -26.73 -14.38
N PHE A 84 18.31 -26.77 -14.64
CA PHE A 84 19.29 -27.21 -13.66
C PHE A 84 20.07 -26.01 -13.14
N TYR A 85 19.87 -25.71 -11.87
CA TYR A 85 20.60 -24.67 -11.15
C TYR A 85 20.89 -25.14 -9.72
N PRO A 86 22.02 -24.72 -9.11
CA PRO A 86 22.37 -25.15 -7.74
C PRO A 86 21.33 -24.82 -6.68
N ASP A 87 20.58 -23.73 -6.85
CA ASP A 87 19.53 -23.26 -5.97
C ASP A 87 18.16 -23.93 -6.23
N LEU A 88 18.08 -24.85 -7.21
CA LEU A 88 16.88 -25.60 -7.54
C LEU A 88 17.10 -27.10 -7.26
N PRO A 89 16.88 -27.57 -5.99
CA PRO A 89 17.34 -28.89 -5.57
C PRO A 89 16.63 -30.06 -6.27
N LYS A 90 15.41 -29.85 -6.77
CA LYS A 90 14.64 -30.85 -7.53
C LYS A 90 15.05 -30.93 -8.99
N GLY A 91 15.77 -29.94 -9.53
CA GLY A 91 16.05 -29.81 -10.96
C GLY A 91 14.85 -29.28 -11.78
N TYR A 92 13.75 -28.94 -11.11
CA TYR A 92 12.57 -28.29 -11.69
C TYR A 92 11.87 -27.40 -10.65
N GLN A 93 11.15 -26.40 -11.15
CA GLN A 93 10.26 -25.55 -10.36
C GLN A 93 8.81 -25.98 -10.64
N ILE A 94 8.01 -26.12 -9.58
CA ILE A 94 6.57 -26.31 -9.74
C ILE A 94 5.93 -24.93 -9.88
N THR A 95 5.27 -24.70 -11.02
CA THR A 95 4.60 -23.45 -11.37
C THR A 95 3.32 -23.72 -12.15
N GLN A 96 2.50 -22.72 -12.43
CA GLN A 96 1.41 -22.80 -13.41
C GLN A 96 1.89 -22.35 -14.78
N TYR A 97 1.27 -22.78 -15.85
CA TYR A 97 1.70 -22.45 -17.22
C TYR A 97 0.52 -22.12 -18.14
N THR A 98 -0.16 -23.12 -18.72
CA THR A 98 -1.28 -22.90 -19.63
C THR A 98 -2.61 -22.68 -18.91
N GLU A 99 -2.73 -23.17 -17.67
CA GLU A 99 -3.93 -23.09 -16.85
C GLU A 99 -3.63 -22.28 -15.58
N SER A 100 -3.44 -20.98 -15.78
CA SER A 100 -3.20 -19.98 -14.71
C SER A 100 -4.34 -19.98 -13.69
N ILE A 101 -4.08 -19.50 -12.46
CA ILE A 101 -5.14 -19.34 -11.44
C ILE A 101 -6.16 -18.27 -11.84
N ALA A 102 -5.70 -17.20 -12.47
CA ALA A 102 -6.54 -16.11 -12.96
C ALA A 102 -5.89 -15.38 -14.15
N GLU A 103 -6.72 -14.69 -14.94
CA GLU A 103 -6.33 -13.94 -16.12
C GLU A 103 -7.18 -12.67 -16.30
N LYS A 104 -6.72 -11.75 -17.14
CA LYS A 104 -7.48 -10.54 -17.55
C LYS A 104 -7.91 -9.65 -16.39
N GLY A 105 -7.03 -9.50 -15.40
CA GLY A 105 -7.23 -8.54 -14.31
C GLY A 105 -7.01 -7.10 -14.78
N ILE A 106 -7.52 -6.14 -14.02
CA ILE A 106 -7.39 -4.70 -14.33
C ILE A 106 -7.01 -3.96 -13.05
N LEU A 107 -5.96 -3.13 -13.13
CA LEU A 107 -5.63 -2.14 -12.12
C LEU A 107 -5.63 -0.74 -12.74
N PRO A 108 -6.59 0.13 -12.42
CA PRO A 108 -6.57 1.51 -12.89
C PRO A 108 -5.48 2.31 -12.18
N ILE A 109 -4.72 3.10 -12.92
CA ILE A 109 -3.76 4.09 -12.39
C ILE A 109 -4.19 5.51 -12.78
N GLU A 110 -3.85 6.48 -11.94
CA GLU A 110 -4.10 7.90 -12.21
C GLU A 110 -2.85 8.51 -12.83
N THR A 111 -2.97 8.99 -14.06
CA THR A 111 -1.91 9.69 -14.79
C THR A 111 -2.32 11.15 -15.01
N ASP A 112 -1.39 11.99 -15.46
CA ASP A 112 -1.68 13.39 -15.82
C ASP A 112 -2.70 13.50 -16.97
N GLU A 113 -2.82 12.44 -17.80
CA GLU A 113 -3.78 12.37 -18.91
C GLU A 113 -5.15 11.77 -18.50
N GLY A 114 -5.30 11.36 -17.25
CA GLY A 114 -6.49 10.74 -16.69
C GLY A 114 -6.26 9.29 -16.21
N VAL A 115 -7.36 8.56 -16.02
CA VAL A 115 -7.30 7.17 -15.54
C VAL A 115 -6.95 6.23 -16.68
N LYS A 116 -5.88 5.44 -16.50
CA LYS A 116 -5.44 4.39 -17.43
C LYS A 116 -5.59 3.01 -16.78
N ASN A 117 -6.21 2.09 -17.47
CA ASN A 117 -6.35 0.70 -17.04
C ASN A 117 -5.11 -0.11 -17.45
N ILE A 118 -4.39 -0.64 -16.48
CA ILE A 118 -3.30 -1.59 -16.73
C ILE A 118 -3.88 -3.00 -16.67
N ILE A 119 -3.68 -3.75 -17.75
CA ILE A 119 -4.25 -5.08 -17.92
C ILE A 119 -3.26 -6.12 -17.41
N ILE A 120 -3.72 -6.98 -16.53
CA ILE A 120 -3.01 -8.17 -16.07
C ILE A 120 -3.32 -9.30 -17.04
N GLU A 121 -2.32 -9.80 -17.74
CA GLU A 121 -2.48 -10.93 -18.67
C GLU A 121 -2.85 -12.21 -17.92
N ARG A 122 -2.03 -12.57 -16.91
CA ARG A 122 -2.20 -13.79 -16.11
C ARG A 122 -1.60 -13.66 -14.71
N MET A 123 -2.03 -14.57 -13.85
CA MET A 123 -1.50 -14.78 -12.50
C MET A 123 -1.23 -16.27 -12.31
N ASN A 124 -0.04 -16.62 -11.82
CA ASN A 124 0.40 -17.99 -11.57
C ASN A 124 0.87 -18.14 -10.13
N ILE A 125 0.50 -19.26 -9.51
CA ILE A 125 1.12 -19.67 -8.24
C ILE A 125 2.33 -20.52 -8.58
N GLU A 126 3.45 -20.25 -7.92
CA GLU A 126 4.69 -20.99 -8.09
C GLU A 126 5.51 -21.06 -6.80
N GLU A 127 6.52 -21.91 -6.78
CA GLU A 127 7.46 -22.00 -5.67
C GLU A 127 8.74 -21.22 -5.93
N GLU A 128 9.31 -20.66 -4.87
CA GLU A 128 10.60 -19.95 -4.90
C GLU A 128 11.76 -20.94 -4.98
N ALA A 129 12.84 -20.54 -5.65
CA ALA A 129 14.14 -21.21 -5.57
C ALA A 129 14.88 -20.90 -4.27
N ALA A 130 15.97 -21.58 -3.97
CA ALA A 130 16.85 -21.26 -2.85
C ALA A 130 17.57 -19.93 -3.07
N ARG A 131 18.15 -19.40 -2.01
CA ARG A 131 18.99 -18.20 -2.08
C ARG A 131 20.44 -18.58 -2.35
N SER A 132 21.01 -18.04 -3.44
CA SER A 132 22.45 -18.13 -3.73
C SER A 132 23.16 -16.89 -3.18
N ILE A 133 24.23 -17.10 -2.42
CA ILE A 133 25.06 -16.05 -1.83
C ILE A 133 26.47 -16.21 -2.38
N HIS A 134 26.95 -15.22 -3.15
CA HIS A 134 28.30 -15.18 -3.68
C HIS A 134 29.23 -14.54 -2.69
N THR A 135 30.25 -15.28 -2.24
CA THR A 135 31.26 -14.78 -1.31
C THR A 135 32.38 -14.03 -2.06
N GLN A 136 33.12 -13.20 -1.35
CA GLN A 136 34.30 -12.52 -1.91
C GLN A 136 35.41 -13.49 -2.33
N GLN A 137 35.42 -14.71 -1.77
CA GLN A 137 36.38 -15.77 -2.11
C GLN A 137 35.99 -16.56 -3.38
N GLY A 138 34.86 -16.21 -4.01
CA GLY A 138 34.35 -16.89 -5.22
C GLY A 138 33.54 -18.15 -4.94
N GLU A 139 33.20 -18.43 -3.69
CA GLU A 139 32.32 -19.52 -3.30
C GLU A 139 30.84 -19.11 -3.50
N VAL A 140 30.00 -20.09 -3.76
CA VAL A 140 28.54 -19.92 -3.79
C VAL A 140 27.92 -20.71 -2.66
N LEU A 141 27.38 -20.02 -1.65
CA LEU A 141 26.65 -20.62 -0.54
C LEU A 141 25.16 -20.67 -0.87
N LEU A 142 24.50 -21.77 -0.50
CA LEU A 142 23.09 -21.99 -0.77
C LEU A 142 22.30 -22.01 0.55
N ASP A 143 21.25 -21.18 0.63
CA ASP A 143 20.27 -21.21 1.69
C ASP A 143 18.92 -21.69 1.16
N PHE A 144 18.57 -22.93 1.49
CA PHE A 144 17.34 -23.56 1.07
C PHE A 144 16.12 -23.18 1.93
N ASN A 145 16.26 -22.29 2.89
CA ASN A 145 15.10 -21.75 3.62
C ASN A 145 14.09 -21.10 2.67
N ARG A 146 14.55 -20.48 1.55
CA ARG A 146 13.67 -19.91 0.53
C ARG A 146 13.07 -20.94 -0.43
N SER A 147 13.71 -22.09 -0.64
CA SER A 147 13.21 -23.13 -1.54
C SER A 147 11.80 -23.57 -1.14
N GLY A 148 10.85 -23.42 -2.03
CA GLY A 148 9.45 -23.79 -1.82
C GLY A 148 8.59 -22.72 -1.15
N ILE A 149 9.08 -21.49 -0.90
CA ILE A 149 8.22 -20.37 -0.46
C ILE A 149 7.18 -20.10 -1.54
N PRO A 150 5.90 -19.85 -1.17
CA PRO A 150 4.85 -19.56 -2.15
C PRO A 150 5.08 -18.20 -2.81
N LEU A 151 5.08 -18.19 -4.14
CA LEU A 151 5.07 -16.99 -4.96
C LEU A 151 3.76 -16.86 -5.72
N LEU A 152 3.35 -15.62 -5.95
CA LEU A 152 2.40 -15.25 -6.98
C LEU A 152 3.16 -14.47 -8.06
N GLU A 153 3.25 -15.07 -9.26
CA GLU A 153 3.70 -14.38 -10.47
C GLU A 153 2.53 -13.61 -11.07
N VAL A 154 2.71 -12.34 -11.34
CA VAL A 154 1.72 -11.48 -11.99
C VAL A 154 2.37 -10.87 -13.23
N VAL A 155 1.80 -11.16 -14.40
CA VAL A 155 2.31 -10.66 -15.68
C VAL A 155 1.32 -9.68 -16.26
N THR A 156 1.78 -8.48 -16.64
CA THR A 156 0.94 -7.49 -17.32
C THR A 156 1.03 -7.63 -18.83
N GLU A 157 -0.03 -7.20 -19.53
CA GLU A 157 0.11 -6.92 -20.96
C GLU A 157 1.08 -5.74 -21.17
N PRO A 158 1.69 -5.64 -22.37
CA PRO A 158 2.59 -4.52 -22.71
C PRO A 158 1.80 -3.24 -23.03
N CYS A 159 0.97 -2.80 -22.09
CA CYS A 159 0.03 -1.69 -22.24
C CYS A 159 0.54 -0.35 -21.66
N MET A 160 1.62 -0.36 -20.86
CA MET A 160 2.24 0.85 -20.35
C MET A 160 3.13 1.48 -21.42
N THR A 161 3.19 2.82 -21.46
CA THR A 161 3.84 3.60 -22.50
C THR A 161 4.94 4.52 -21.97
N SER A 162 5.07 4.63 -20.65
CA SER A 162 6.13 5.42 -20.01
C SER A 162 6.65 4.77 -18.73
N PRO A 163 7.88 5.11 -18.28
CA PRO A 163 8.41 4.68 -17.00
C PRO A 163 7.56 5.14 -15.80
N GLU A 164 6.93 6.31 -15.92
CA GLU A 164 6.01 6.88 -14.92
C GLU A 164 4.82 5.97 -14.69
N GLU A 165 4.20 5.48 -15.76
CA GLU A 165 3.07 4.54 -15.67
C GLU A 165 3.45 3.23 -14.99
N ALA A 166 4.64 2.70 -15.29
CA ALA A 166 5.17 1.49 -14.66
C ALA A 166 5.37 1.71 -13.14
N LYS A 167 5.93 2.85 -12.75
CA LYS A 167 6.12 3.22 -11.36
C LYS A 167 4.78 3.39 -10.62
N LEU A 168 3.83 4.14 -11.19
CA LEU A 168 2.50 4.34 -10.61
C LEU A 168 1.75 3.01 -10.42
N PHE A 169 1.85 2.13 -11.41
CA PHE A 169 1.28 0.79 -11.31
C PHE A 169 1.89 -0.01 -10.16
N LEU A 170 3.21 -0.07 -10.06
CA LEU A 170 3.91 -0.81 -9.01
C LEU A 170 3.62 -0.27 -7.61
N GLU A 171 3.58 1.05 -7.44
CA GLU A 171 3.23 1.70 -6.17
C GLU A 171 1.81 1.33 -5.74
N LYS A 172 0.83 1.49 -6.62
CA LYS A 172 -0.56 1.16 -6.34
C LYS A 172 -0.77 -0.35 -6.10
N PHE A 173 -0.12 -1.19 -6.88
CA PHE A 173 -0.21 -2.64 -6.74
C PHE A 173 0.37 -3.10 -5.40
N ARG A 174 1.56 -2.60 -5.02
CA ARG A 174 2.13 -2.83 -3.69
C ARG A 174 1.17 -2.44 -2.57
N ASP A 175 0.57 -1.25 -2.67
CA ASP A 175 -0.35 -0.75 -1.65
C ASP A 175 -1.59 -1.65 -1.53
N TYR A 176 -2.11 -2.20 -2.64
CA TYR A 176 -3.19 -3.19 -2.64
C TYR A 176 -2.77 -4.49 -1.94
N LEU A 177 -1.57 -5.01 -2.25
CA LEU A 177 -1.05 -6.24 -1.65
C LEU A 177 -0.86 -6.12 -0.14
N ARG A 178 -0.32 -4.98 0.31
CA ARG A 178 -0.17 -4.66 1.73
C ARG A 178 -1.51 -4.50 2.43
N PHE A 179 -2.43 -3.76 1.83
CA PHE A 179 -3.78 -3.55 2.36
C PHE A 179 -4.54 -4.86 2.56
N LEU A 180 -4.41 -5.79 1.62
CA LEU A 180 -5.01 -7.13 1.71
C LEU A 180 -4.26 -8.10 2.63
N GLY A 181 -3.08 -7.73 3.13
CA GLY A 181 -2.23 -8.60 3.94
C GLY A 181 -1.63 -9.78 3.17
N ILE A 182 -1.45 -9.61 1.85
CA ILE A 182 -0.91 -10.64 0.95
C ILE A 182 0.60 -10.79 1.12
N SER A 183 1.32 -9.66 1.20
CA SER A 183 2.77 -9.55 1.30
C SER A 183 3.14 -8.21 1.92
N ASP A 184 4.29 -8.13 2.58
CA ASP A 184 4.87 -6.85 3.02
C ASP A 184 5.56 -6.12 1.86
N CYS A 185 5.77 -6.85 0.73
CA CYS A 185 6.33 -6.31 -0.52
C CYS A 185 7.67 -5.58 -0.33
N ASP A 186 8.52 -6.09 0.55
CA ASP A 186 9.85 -5.55 0.78
C ASP A 186 10.81 -6.07 -0.31
N MET A 187 11.24 -5.16 -1.20
CA MET A 187 12.16 -5.53 -2.30
C MET A 187 13.56 -5.86 -1.79
N GLU A 188 14.02 -5.24 -0.70
CA GLU A 188 15.34 -5.53 -0.12
C GLU A 188 15.39 -6.93 0.48
N ARG A 189 14.26 -7.41 1.02
CA ARG A 189 14.10 -8.80 1.47
C ARG A 189 13.80 -9.77 0.34
N GLY A 190 13.56 -9.27 -0.87
CA GLY A 190 13.17 -10.06 -2.03
C GLY A 190 11.74 -10.60 -1.96
N GLU A 191 10.87 -9.98 -1.16
CA GLU A 191 9.45 -10.34 -1.06
C GLU A 191 8.66 -9.87 -2.28
N LEU A 192 9.18 -8.86 -3.00
CA LEU A 192 8.69 -8.39 -4.27
C LEU A 192 9.86 -8.22 -5.22
N ARG A 193 9.76 -8.81 -6.41
CA ARG A 193 10.75 -8.70 -7.49
C ARG A 193 10.04 -8.31 -8.78
N VAL A 194 10.71 -7.55 -9.60
CA VAL A 194 10.17 -7.05 -10.86
C VAL A 194 11.18 -7.28 -11.96
N ASP A 195 10.76 -7.95 -13.03
CA ASP A 195 11.44 -7.97 -14.32
C ASP A 195 10.61 -7.12 -15.30
N SER A 196 11.28 -6.30 -16.11
CA SER A 196 10.58 -5.41 -17.04
C SER A 196 10.89 -5.82 -18.48
N ASN A 197 9.87 -5.86 -19.31
CA ASN A 197 9.97 -6.09 -20.73
C ASN A 197 9.62 -4.79 -21.46
N VAL A 198 10.55 -4.29 -22.28
CA VAL A 198 10.37 -3.02 -22.98
C VAL A 198 10.70 -3.16 -24.46
N SER A 199 9.91 -2.53 -25.30
CA SER A 199 10.16 -2.41 -26.73
C SER A 199 9.78 -1.03 -27.24
N VAL A 200 10.46 -0.53 -28.25
CA VAL A 200 10.13 0.71 -28.96
C VAL A 200 9.84 0.39 -30.42
N SER A 201 8.73 0.92 -30.92
CA SER A 201 8.32 0.78 -32.32
C SER A 201 8.23 2.14 -33.02
N THR A 202 8.35 2.16 -34.32
CA THR A 202 8.07 3.32 -35.17
C THR A 202 6.60 3.36 -35.65
N SER A 203 5.80 2.37 -35.26
CA SER A 203 4.37 2.28 -35.55
C SER A 203 3.55 2.15 -34.25
N PRO A 204 2.45 2.91 -34.08
CA PRO A 204 1.65 2.85 -32.85
C PRO A 204 0.98 1.49 -32.64
N ASP A 205 0.68 0.75 -33.74
CA ASP A 205 -0.10 -0.49 -33.72
C ASP A 205 0.74 -1.75 -33.67
N LYS A 206 2.09 -1.62 -33.63
CA LYS A 206 3.01 -2.75 -33.63
C LYS A 206 3.94 -2.69 -32.43
N LEU A 207 4.20 -3.84 -31.86
CA LEU A 207 5.28 -3.98 -30.86
C LEU A 207 6.62 -3.95 -31.56
N GLY A 208 7.61 -3.34 -30.90
CA GLY A 208 9.01 -3.44 -31.30
C GLY A 208 9.64 -4.75 -30.81
N THR A 209 10.96 -4.88 -31.02
CA THR A 209 11.73 -6.01 -30.47
C THR A 209 11.89 -5.86 -28.98
N LYS A 210 11.48 -6.89 -28.24
CA LYS A 210 11.49 -6.93 -26.77
C LYS A 210 12.90 -7.04 -26.21
N VAL A 211 13.21 -6.22 -25.21
CA VAL A 211 14.36 -6.33 -24.33
C VAL A 211 13.87 -6.54 -22.90
N GLU A 212 14.42 -7.53 -22.22
CA GLU A 212 14.13 -7.82 -20.82
C GLU A 212 15.16 -7.13 -19.94
N LEU A 213 14.69 -6.41 -18.90
CA LEU A 213 15.55 -5.77 -17.89
C LEU A 213 15.42 -6.51 -16.57
N LYS A 214 16.56 -6.90 -15.99
CA LYS A 214 16.67 -7.61 -14.71
C LYS A 214 17.51 -6.82 -13.70
N ASN A 215 17.51 -7.31 -12.45
CA ASN A 215 18.25 -6.69 -11.34
C ASN A 215 17.68 -5.33 -10.92
N LEU A 216 16.36 -5.23 -10.89
CA LEU A 216 15.60 -4.02 -10.52
C LEU A 216 15.22 -4.09 -9.04
N ASN A 217 16.05 -3.51 -8.16
CA ASN A 217 15.96 -3.70 -6.71
C ASN A 217 15.10 -2.65 -5.99
N SER A 218 14.54 -1.68 -6.73
CA SER A 218 13.64 -0.66 -6.21
C SER A 218 12.73 -0.14 -7.33
N PHE A 219 11.60 0.49 -6.99
CA PHE A 219 10.75 1.14 -8.00
C PHE A 219 11.47 2.29 -8.71
N ARG A 220 12.43 2.90 -8.04
CA ARG A 220 13.32 3.89 -8.65
C ARG A 220 14.21 3.23 -9.70
N SER A 221 14.82 2.10 -9.40
CA SER A 221 15.63 1.35 -10.36
C SER A 221 14.80 0.89 -11.56
N VAL A 222 13.54 0.47 -11.37
CA VAL A 222 12.62 0.15 -12.47
C VAL A 222 12.42 1.36 -13.38
N TYR A 223 12.12 2.51 -12.79
CA TYR A 223 11.92 3.76 -13.53
C TYR A 223 13.16 4.17 -14.33
N ASP A 224 14.33 4.24 -13.67
CA ASP A 224 15.58 4.69 -14.28
C ASP A 224 16.04 3.72 -15.37
N ALA A 225 15.93 2.41 -15.15
CA ALA A 225 16.26 1.38 -16.14
C ALA A 225 15.37 1.43 -17.38
N LEU A 226 14.05 1.59 -17.21
CA LEU A 226 13.10 1.74 -18.30
C LEU A 226 13.38 2.99 -19.13
N LYS A 227 13.64 4.12 -18.45
CA LYS A 227 13.98 5.37 -19.11
C LYS A 227 15.25 5.23 -19.97
N TYR A 228 16.30 4.69 -19.36
CA TYR A 228 17.57 4.44 -20.07
C TYR A 228 17.38 3.56 -21.30
N GLU A 229 16.64 2.45 -21.14
CA GLU A 229 16.48 1.48 -22.24
C GLU A 229 15.60 2.03 -23.38
N ILE A 230 14.55 2.80 -23.05
CA ILE A 230 13.73 3.49 -24.07
C ILE A 230 14.61 4.46 -24.86
N ASP A 231 15.40 5.29 -24.18
CA ASP A 231 16.29 6.26 -24.84
C ASP A 231 17.35 5.55 -25.71
N ARG A 232 17.91 4.43 -25.22
CA ARG A 232 18.85 3.58 -25.98
C ARG A 232 18.21 3.03 -27.26
N GLN A 233 17.01 2.46 -27.16
CA GLN A 233 16.30 1.90 -28.31
C GLN A 233 15.92 2.98 -29.32
N ILE A 234 15.41 4.14 -28.87
CA ILE A 234 15.10 5.29 -29.73
C ILE A 234 16.34 5.73 -30.49
N LYS A 235 17.48 5.88 -29.81
CA LYS A 235 18.75 6.26 -30.45
C LYS A 235 19.14 5.29 -31.56
N ILE A 236 19.17 3.99 -31.29
CA ILE A 236 19.54 2.96 -32.27
C ILE A 236 18.58 2.99 -33.48
N LEU A 237 17.28 3.08 -33.25
CA LEU A 237 16.28 3.11 -34.33
C LEU A 237 16.31 4.40 -35.13
N SER A 238 16.65 5.54 -34.53
CA SER A 238 16.78 6.82 -35.22
C SER A 238 18.04 6.86 -36.15
N GLU A 239 19.05 6.10 -35.79
CA GLU A 239 20.28 5.92 -36.57
C GLU A 239 20.12 4.81 -37.64
N GLY A 240 18.93 4.21 -37.80
CA GLY A 240 18.66 3.14 -38.76
C GLY A 240 19.17 1.75 -38.33
N GLY A 241 19.59 1.61 -37.07
CA GLY A 241 20.00 0.34 -36.49
C GLY A 241 18.83 -0.58 -36.17
N LYS A 242 19.12 -1.76 -35.64
CA LYS A 242 18.12 -2.77 -35.22
C LYS A 242 18.30 -3.13 -33.76
N ILE A 243 17.17 -3.34 -33.08
CA ILE A 243 17.16 -3.88 -31.73
C ILE A 243 17.15 -5.40 -31.80
N HIS A 244 17.97 -6.05 -30.99
CA HIS A 244 18.04 -7.50 -30.85
C HIS A 244 17.27 -7.89 -29.57
N GLN A 245 16.59 -9.04 -29.61
CA GLN A 245 15.95 -9.61 -28.41
C GLN A 245 17.07 -10.10 -27.48
N GLU A 246 17.14 -9.49 -26.30
CA GLU A 246 18.17 -9.78 -25.30
C GLU A 246 17.66 -9.54 -23.90
N THR A 247 18.35 -10.14 -22.91
CA THR A 247 18.20 -9.80 -21.49
C THR A 247 19.38 -8.93 -21.07
N ARG A 248 19.09 -7.84 -20.35
CA ARG A 248 20.06 -6.86 -19.87
C ARG A 248 19.94 -6.71 -18.36
N LEU A 249 21.10 -6.55 -17.68
CA LEU A 249 21.18 -6.26 -16.26
C LEU A 249 21.26 -4.76 -16.04
N TRP A 250 20.44 -4.24 -15.14
CA TRP A 250 20.58 -2.86 -14.67
C TRP A 250 21.74 -2.73 -13.68
N ASP A 251 22.65 -1.80 -13.94
CA ASP A 251 23.73 -1.39 -13.04
C ASP A 251 23.34 -0.06 -12.38
N GLU A 252 22.93 -0.14 -11.13
CA GLU A 252 22.42 1.03 -10.39
C GLU A 252 23.50 2.08 -10.12
N TYR A 253 24.77 1.67 -10.01
CA TYR A 253 25.88 2.60 -9.79
C TYR A 253 26.28 3.31 -11.08
N ALA A 254 26.36 2.57 -12.18
CA ALA A 254 26.70 3.12 -13.48
C ALA A 254 25.52 3.83 -14.17
N GLN A 255 24.27 3.62 -13.69
CA GLN A 255 23.04 4.10 -14.30
C GLN A 255 22.90 3.70 -15.78
N GLU A 256 23.24 2.45 -16.08
CA GLU A 256 23.17 1.87 -17.43
C GLU A 256 22.74 0.42 -17.39
N SER A 257 22.20 -0.08 -18.51
CA SER A 257 21.94 -1.51 -18.67
C SER A 257 23.07 -2.17 -19.46
N ARG A 258 23.49 -3.38 -19.05
CA ARG A 258 24.51 -4.17 -19.73
C ARG A 258 23.95 -5.49 -20.23
N PRO A 259 24.28 -5.94 -21.47
CA PRO A 259 23.80 -7.21 -21.96
C PRO A 259 24.31 -8.35 -21.07
N MET A 260 23.40 -9.25 -20.71
CA MET A 260 23.80 -10.53 -20.13
C MET A 260 24.47 -11.37 -21.22
N ARG A 261 25.40 -12.26 -20.82
CA ARG A 261 26.00 -13.22 -21.72
C ARG A 261 24.90 -13.91 -22.53
N GLN A 262 24.89 -13.74 -23.84
CA GLN A 262 23.90 -14.33 -24.73
C GLN A 262 23.88 -15.84 -24.48
N LYS A 263 22.75 -16.38 -24.06
CA LYS A 263 22.47 -17.80 -24.25
C LYS A 263 21.94 -17.90 -25.67
N GLU A 264 22.66 -18.62 -26.51
CA GLU A 264 22.43 -18.74 -27.97
C GLU A 264 21.07 -19.37 -28.32
N GLU A 265 20.31 -19.88 -27.35
CA GLU A 265 18.97 -20.45 -27.54
C GLU A 265 18.06 -20.10 -26.36
N SER A 266 16.78 -19.82 -26.67
CA SER A 266 15.74 -19.80 -25.64
C SER A 266 15.72 -21.16 -24.93
N MET A 267 15.91 -21.18 -23.60
CA MET A 267 15.87 -22.46 -22.86
C MET A 267 14.50 -23.11 -23.04
N ASP A 268 14.49 -24.29 -23.67
CA ASP A 268 13.30 -25.15 -23.66
C ASP A 268 13.14 -25.76 -22.26
N TYR A 269 12.21 -25.21 -21.49
CA TYR A 269 11.92 -25.71 -20.15
C TYR A 269 11.16 -27.03 -20.13
N ARG A 270 10.76 -27.58 -21.26
CA ARG A 270 10.07 -28.86 -21.41
C ARG A 270 8.95 -29.01 -20.37
N TYR A 271 8.05 -28.03 -20.34
CA TYR A 271 6.91 -28.03 -19.43
C TYR A 271 6.06 -29.29 -19.61
N PHE A 272 5.69 -29.93 -18.50
CA PHE A 272 4.66 -30.97 -18.46
C PHE A 272 3.90 -30.91 -17.13
N PRO A 273 2.64 -31.39 -17.09
CA PRO A 273 1.85 -31.36 -15.87
C PRO A 273 2.56 -32.07 -14.72
N GLU A 274 2.53 -31.47 -13.53
CA GLU A 274 3.07 -32.09 -12.31
C GLU A 274 2.26 -33.33 -11.95
N PRO A 275 2.83 -34.56 -12.05
CA PRO A 275 2.06 -35.78 -11.88
C PRO A 275 1.61 -36.03 -10.44
N ASP A 276 2.30 -35.45 -9.47
CA ASP A 276 2.02 -35.63 -8.04
C ASP A 276 0.99 -34.63 -7.50
N LEU A 277 0.52 -33.69 -8.33
CA LEU A 277 -0.53 -32.74 -7.98
C LEU A 277 -1.75 -32.93 -8.91
N PRO A 278 -2.94 -33.21 -8.37
CA PRO A 278 -4.16 -33.21 -9.16
C PRO A 278 -4.48 -31.77 -9.64
N ALA A 279 -5.33 -31.67 -10.66
CA ALA A 279 -5.87 -30.39 -11.08
C ALA A 279 -6.57 -29.69 -9.91
N LEU A 280 -6.25 -28.42 -9.72
CA LEU A 280 -6.88 -27.57 -8.70
C LEU A 280 -8.27 -27.17 -9.19
N SER A 281 -9.30 -27.64 -8.48
CA SER A 281 -10.70 -27.25 -8.73
C SER A 281 -11.10 -26.10 -7.79
N ILE A 282 -11.45 -24.95 -8.36
CA ILE A 282 -11.87 -23.75 -7.61
C ILE A 282 -13.38 -23.63 -7.72
N THR A 283 -14.07 -23.95 -6.62
CA THR A 283 -15.54 -23.92 -6.56
C THR A 283 -16.09 -22.52 -6.39
N ASP A 284 -17.32 -22.28 -6.85
CA ASP A 284 -18.00 -21.01 -6.63
C ASP A 284 -18.17 -20.71 -5.14
N SER A 285 -18.45 -21.73 -4.32
CA SER A 285 -18.57 -21.58 -2.87
C SER A 285 -17.28 -21.09 -2.23
N PHE A 286 -16.11 -21.54 -2.69
CA PHE A 286 -14.83 -21.08 -2.18
C PHE A 286 -14.54 -19.61 -2.61
N ILE A 287 -14.92 -19.23 -3.83
CA ILE A 287 -14.81 -17.85 -4.28
C ILE A 287 -15.71 -16.92 -3.45
N GLU A 288 -16.98 -17.31 -3.22
CA GLU A 288 -17.91 -16.51 -2.41
C GLU A 288 -17.49 -16.42 -0.94
N GLU A 289 -16.91 -17.48 -0.38
CA GLU A 289 -16.28 -17.45 0.95
C GLU A 289 -15.20 -16.36 1.00
N ILE A 290 -14.28 -16.34 0.02
CA ILE A 290 -13.20 -15.34 -0.04
C ILE A 290 -13.75 -13.93 -0.26
N LYS A 291 -14.75 -13.77 -1.14
CA LYS A 291 -15.40 -12.46 -1.38
C LYS A 291 -16.02 -11.90 -0.11
N SER A 292 -16.65 -12.73 0.70
CA SER A 292 -17.29 -12.30 1.96
C SER A 292 -16.28 -11.75 2.98
N GLU A 293 -15.00 -12.11 2.84
CA GLU A 293 -13.92 -11.63 3.69
C GLU A 293 -13.15 -10.44 3.10
N MET A 294 -13.43 -10.09 1.84
CA MET A 294 -12.75 -8.96 1.21
C MET A 294 -13.16 -7.66 1.90
N PRO A 295 -12.21 -6.83 2.32
CA PRO A 295 -12.52 -5.49 2.80
C PRO A 295 -12.99 -4.60 1.64
N GLU A 296 -13.66 -3.49 1.97
CA GLU A 296 -13.83 -2.40 1.01
C GLU A 296 -12.46 -1.94 0.52
N MET A 297 -12.25 -1.91 -0.80
CA MET A 297 -10.94 -1.65 -1.37
C MET A 297 -10.50 -0.18 -1.22
N PRO A 298 -9.19 0.11 -1.21
CA PRO A 298 -8.67 1.47 -1.00
C PRO A 298 -9.29 2.53 -1.91
N ASP A 299 -9.48 2.24 -3.19
CA ASP A 299 -10.11 3.18 -4.15
C ASP A 299 -11.57 3.49 -3.81
N GLU A 300 -12.31 2.51 -3.29
CA GLU A 300 -13.71 2.70 -2.85
C GLU A 300 -13.77 3.53 -1.57
N LYS A 301 -12.91 3.22 -0.60
CA LYS A 301 -12.74 4.01 0.62
C LYS A 301 -12.36 5.46 0.29
N PHE A 302 -11.39 5.67 -0.59
CA PHE A 302 -10.96 6.99 -1.02
C PHE A 302 -12.15 7.80 -1.56
N LYS A 303 -12.91 7.23 -2.51
CA LYS A 303 -14.11 7.86 -3.08
C LYS A 303 -15.15 8.20 -2.01
N ARG A 304 -15.39 7.27 -1.09
CA ARG A 304 -16.32 7.46 0.02
C ARG A 304 -15.87 8.57 0.97
N TYR A 305 -14.60 8.61 1.34
CA TYR A 305 -14.05 9.62 2.24
C TYR A 305 -14.12 11.03 1.64
N VAL A 306 -13.81 11.19 0.37
CA VAL A 306 -13.92 12.48 -0.31
C VAL A 306 -15.38 12.89 -0.47
N SER A 307 -16.24 11.99 -1.02
CA SER A 307 -17.61 12.36 -1.40
C SER A 307 -18.58 12.45 -0.21
N GLN A 308 -18.48 11.54 0.77
CA GLN A 308 -19.43 11.48 1.90
C GLN A 308 -18.91 12.14 3.16
N TYR A 309 -17.59 12.09 3.42
CA TYR A 309 -17.01 12.67 4.64
C TYR A 309 -16.42 14.06 4.39
N GLY A 310 -16.23 14.43 3.13
CA GLY A 310 -15.78 15.76 2.70
C GLY A 310 -14.35 16.10 3.14
N ILE A 311 -13.49 15.11 3.35
CA ILE A 311 -12.06 15.33 3.64
C ILE A 311 -11.30 15.60 2.32
N SER A 312 -10.10 16.17 2.42
CA SER A 312 -9.31 16.46 1.23
C SER A 312 -8.85 15.17 0.52
N PRO A 313 -8.65 15.20 -0.81
CA PRO A 313 -8.14 14.04 -1.54
C PRO A 313 -6.81 13.52 -0.98
N GLU A 314 -5.91 14.41 -0.54
CA GLU A 314 -4.62 14.06 0.03
C GLU A 314 -4.80 13.25 1.32
N GLN A 315 -5.65 13.75 2.24
CA GLN A 315 -5.95 13.04 3.50
C GLN A 315 -6.67 11.72 3.24
N ALA A 316 -7.63 11.72 2.30
CA ALA A 316 -8.37 10.52 1.92
C ALA A 316 -7.43 9.43 1.39
N LYS A 317 -6.43 9.79 0.58
CA LYS A 317 -5.42 8.85 0.05
C LYS A 317 -4.56 8.29 1.17
N LEU A 318 -4.04 9.13 2.07
CA LEU A 318 -3.21 8.68 3.21
C LEU A 318 -3.97 7.69 4.11
N ILE A 319 -5.27 7.93 4.34
CA ILE A 319 -6.07 7.05 5.19
C ILE A 319 -6.48 5.78 4.46
N ALA A 320 -7.01 5.90 3.23
CA ALA A 320 -7.63 4.78 2.52
C ALA A 320 -6.65 3.68 2.12
N PHE A 321 -5.39 4.03 1.84
CA PHE A 321 -4.38 3.09 1.36
C PHE A 321 -3.53 2.48 2.49
N ASP A 322 -3.67 2.94 3.73
CA ASP A 322 -3.13 2.27 4.90
C ASP A 322 -4.22 1.56 5.68
N ARG A 323 -4.12 0.23 5.78
CA ARG A 323 -5.18 -0.60 6.33
C ARG A 323 -5.50 -0.27 7.78
N GLU A 324 -4.48 -0.11 8.62
CA GLU A 324 -4.64 0.14 10.05
C GLU A 324 -5.32 1.49 10.28
N THR A 325 -4.87 2.52 9.57
CA THR A 325 -5.46 3.86 9.61
C THR A 325 -6.90 3.86 9.09
N ALA A 326 -7.17 3.16 7.98
CA ALA A 326 -8.51 3.08 7.40
C ALA A 326 -9.51 2.39 8.32
N GLU A 327 -9.13 1.26 8.92
CA GLU A 327 -9.98 0.52 9.87
C GLU A 327 -10.26 1.36 11.15
N LEU A 328 -9.24 2.07 11.64
CA LEU A 328 -9.38 2.97 12.80
C LEU A 328 -10.31 4.15 12.46
N TYR A 329 -10.07 4.80 11.31
CA TYR A 329 -10.87 5.92 10.84
C TYR A 329 -12.33 5.54 10.63
N ASP A 330 -12.60 4.44 9.96
CA ASP A 330 -13.96 3.94 9.73
C ASP A 330 -14.69 3.67 11.05
N ARG A 331 -14.03 3.05 12.03
CA ARG A 331 -14.58 2.74 13.34
C ARG A 331 -14.96 4.03 14.11
N ILE A 332 -14.08 5.03 14.06
CA ILE A 332 -14.34 6.33 14.71
C ILE A 332 -15.48 7.06 13.98
N CYS A 333 -15.47 7.09 12.64
CA CYS A 333 -16.43 7.81 11.82
C CYS A 333 -17.87 7.26 11.89
N GLN A 334 -18.07 6.04 12.40
CA GLN A 334 -19.41 5.52 12.69
C GLN A 334 -20.14 6.35 13.76
N ARG A 335 -19.39 6.99 14.67
CA ARG A 335 -19.95 7.73 15.83
C ARG A 335 -19.53 9.19 15.87
N ALA A 336 -18.43 9.57 15.22
CA ALA A 336 -17.93 10.93 15.16
C ALA A 336 -18.85 11.85 14.34
N ARG A 337 -19.07 13.06 14.82
CA ARG A 337 -19.82 14.12 14.12
C ARG A 337 -18.89 14.85 13.12
N ASP A 338 -17.69 15.22 13.55
CA ASP A 338 -16.71 15.91 12.72
C ASP A 338 -15.63 14.95 12.23
N LYS A 339 -15.88 14.36 11.06
CA LYS A 339 -14.97 13.42 10.39
C LYS A 339 -13.70 14.07 9.87
N LYS A 340 -13.73 15.38 9.59
CA LYS A 340 -12.56 16.13 9.13
C LYS A 340 -11.53 16.31 10.24
N THR A 341 -12.01 16.63 11.45
CA THR A 341 -11.13 16.72 12.62
C THR A 341 -10.47 15.38 12.92
N VAL A 342 -11.22 14.26 12.84
CA VAL A 342 -10.65 12.92 13.01
C VAL A 342 -9.59 12.62 11.94
N ALA A 343 -9.86 12.93 10.66
CA ALA A 343 -8.89 12.77 9.60
C ALA A 343 -7.60 13.53 9.86
N ASN A 344 -7.71 14.78 10.34
CA ASN A 344 -6.52 15.59 10.70
C ASN A 344 -5.73 14.98 11.88
N TRP A 345 -6.41 14.41 12.86
CA TRP A 345 -5.72 13.70 13.95
C TRP A 345 -4.92 12.50 13.43
N LEU A 346 -5.51 11.69 12.56
CA LEU A 346 -4.88 10.46 12.05
C LEU A 346 -3.79 10.73 11.00
N THR A 347 -3.88 11.83 10.24
CA THR A 347 -2.93 12.11 9.16
C THR A 347 -1.83 13.12 9.54
N VAL A 348 -2.06 13.95 10.55
CA VAL A 348 -1.13 15.03 10.92
C VAL A 348 -0.73 14.95 12.39
N LEU A 349 -1.71 14.94 13.31
CA LEU A 349 -1.42 15.07 14.73
C LEU A 349 -0.72 13.81 15.27
N ILE A 350 -1.37 12.66 15.17
CA ILE A 350 -0.87 11.41 15.75
C ILE A 350 0.46 10.98 15.13
N PRO A 351 0.63 10.97 13.78
CA PRO A 351 1.92 10.64 13.17
C PRO A 351 3.06 11.53 13.60
N GLY A 352 2.80 12.81 13.89
CA GLY A 352 3.81 13.76 14.38
C GLY A 352 4.37 13.45 15.78
N TYR A 353 3.69 12.60 16.55
CA TYR A 353 4.08 12.23 17.93
C TYR A 353 4.39 10.73 18.09
N LEU A 354 4.03 9.90 17.12
CA LEU A 354 4.46 8.50 17.12
C LEU A 354 5.96 8.41 16.77
N LYS A 355 6.71 7.65 17.58
CA LYS A 355 8.12 7.35 17.27
C LYS A 355 8.18 6.40 16.08
N GLU A 356 9.28 6.45 15.30
CA GLU A 356 9.47 5.72 14.04
C GLU A 356 9.14 4.20 14.05
N LYS A 357 9.00 3.59 15.22
CA LYS A 357 8.66 2.15 15.36
C LYS A 357 7.34 1.90 16.08
N GLU A 358 6.58 2.93 16.37
CA GLU A 358 5.29 2.81 17.05
C GLU A 358 4.15 2.75 16.05
N SER A 359 3.33 1.71 16.15
CA SER A 359 2.13 1.51 15.33
C SER A 359 0.95 2.29 15.92
N LEU A 360 -0.02 2.64 15.06
CA LEU A 360 -1.33 3.14 15.46
C LEU A 360 -2.11 2.18 16.38
N SER A 361 -1.68 0.92 16.50
CA SER A 361 -2.29 -0.09 17.37
C SER A 361 -2.38 0.33 18.85
N LYS A 362 -1.56 1.31 19.28
CA LYS A 362 -1.66 1.91 20.62
C LYS A 362 -2.89 2.80 20.78
N VAL A 363 -3.46 3.29 19.68
CA VAL A 363 -4.56 4.25 19.68
C VAL A 363 -5.88 3.50 19.60
N ASN A 364 -6.68 3.60 20.67
CA ASN A 364 -7.98 2.97 20.69
C ASN A 364 -9.04 3.91 20.07
N ALA A 365 -9.90 3.35 19.21
CA ALA A 365 -11.00 4.10 18.59
C ALA A 365 -11.94 4.73 19.62
N GLU A 366 -12.28 4.03 20.71
CA GLU A 366 -13.17 4.55 21.75
C GLU A 366 -12.60 5.80 22.44
N ASP A 367 -11.30 5.85 22.64
CA ASP A 367 -10.62 6.99 23.23
C ASP A 367 -10.73 8.24 22.33
N LEU A 368 -10.50 8.10 21.02
CA LEU A 368 -10.66 9.21 20.09
C LEU A 368 -12.12 9.61 19.88
N ILE A 369 -13.06 8.66 19.94
CA ILE A 369 -14.50 8.95 19.92
C ILE A 369 -14.89 9.80 21.13
N MET A 370 -14.37 9.52 22.32
CA MET A 370 -14.63 10.32 23.51
C MET A 370 -14.11 11.76 23.35
N VAL A 371 -12.89 11.94 22.84
CA VAL A 371 -12.32 13.26 22.59
C VAL A 371 -13.14 14.04 21.55
N GLU A 372 -13.52 13.39 20.44
CA GLU A 372 -14.33 14.01 19.40
C GLU A 372 -15.72 14.40 19.92
N ALA A 373 -16.36 13.53 20.68
CA ALA A 373 -17.65 13.80 21.28
C ALA A 373 -17.60 15.00 22.25
N ALA A 374 -16.57 15.08 23.10
CA ALA A 374 -16.38 16.22 24.02
C ALA A 374 -16.11 17.53 23.24
N LEU A 375 -15.33 17.45 22.16
CA LEU A 375 -15.06 18.58 21.27
C LEU A 375 -16.34 19.06 20.55
N SER A 376 -17.07 18.13 19.95
CA SER A 376 -18.33 18.42 19.23
C SER A 376 -19.45 18.94 20.13
N GLN A 377 -19.42 18.59 21.42
CA GLN A 377 -20.32 19.12 22.42
C GLN A 377 -19.87 20.48 23.02
N GLY A 378 -18.70 20.96 22.64
CA GLY A 378 -18.11 22.19 23.17
C GLY A 378 -17.65 22.08 24.63
N LEU A 379 -17.48 20.88 25.17
CA LEU A 379 -16.93 20.63 26.50
C LEU A 379 -15.43 20.92 26.57
N ILE A 380 -14.74 20.72 25.45
CA ILE A 380 -13.33 21.05 25.23
C ILE A 380 -13.18 21.80 23.91
N ASN A 381 -12.10 22.53 23.75
CA ASN A 381 -11.72 23.18 22.49
C ASN A 381 -10.64 22.37 21.71
N GLN A 382 -10.31 22.82 20.50
CA GLN A 382 -9.33 22.15 19.64
C GLN A 382 -7.94 22.01 20.29
N ASN A 383 -7.47 23.03 21.03
CA ASN A 383 -6.18 22.96 21.70
C ASN A 383 -6.17 21.96 22.85
N GLN A 384 -7.28 21.88 23.59
CA GLN A 384 -7.44 20.89 24.66
C GLN A 384 -7.55 19.47 24.10
N ALA A 385 -8.27 19.26 23.00
CA ALA A 385 -8.33 17.99 22.32
C ALA A 385 -6.93 17.53 21.86
N LYS A 386 -6.16 18.46 21.28
CA LYS A 386 -4.75 18.20 20.91
C LYS A 386 -3.92 17.85 22.14
N ASP A 387 -4.00 18.61 23.23
CA ASP A 387 -3.23 18.38 24.46
C ASP A 387 -3.55 17.01 25.09
N ILE A 388 -4.83 16.62 25.09
CA ILE A 388 -5.28 15.30 25.58
C ILE A 388 -4.63 14.17 24.77
N ILE A 389 -4.69 14.25 23.44
CA ILE A 389 -4.14 13.22 22.54
C ILE A 389 -2.61 13.16 22.68
N VAL A 390 -1.93 14.32 22.72
CA VAL A 390 -0.47 14.39 22.87
C VAL A 390 -0.02 13.80 24.21
N LYS A 391 -0.65 14.15 25.32
CA LYS A 391 -0.34 13.58 26.63
C LYS A 391 -0.55 12.07 26.70
N PHE A 392 -1.54 11.57 25.98
CA PHE A 392 -1.71 10.13 25.86
C PHE A 392 -0.55 9.47 25.10
N LEU A 393 -0.11 10.08 24.00
CA LEU A 393 0.96 9.52 23.15
C LEU A 393 2.34 9.62 23.80
N GLU A 394 2.67 10.76 24.45
CA GLU A 394 4.00 11.01 25.03
C GLU A 394 4.12 10.49 26.46
N ASP A 395 3.13 10.77 27.30
CA ASP A 395 3.19 10.53 28.75
C ASP A 395 2.40 9.28 29.17
N ASN A 396 1.70 8.60 28.26
CA ASN A 396 0.76 7.51 28.53
C ASN A 396 -0.36 7.86 29.53
N ILE A 397 -0.75 9.15 29.61
CA ILE A 397 -1.86 9.58 30.47
C ILE A 397 -3.18 9.15 29.83
N PRO A 398 -4.04 8.38 30.53
CA PRO A 398 -5.29 7.93 29.96
C PRO A 398 -6.17 9.10 29.50
N ILE A 399 -6.73 9.01 28.30
CA ILE A 399 -7.60 10.05 27.69
C ILE A 399 -8.77 10.39 28.60
N LYS A 400 -9.39 9.39 29.22
CA LYS A 400 -10.50 9.57 30.16
C LYS A 400 -10.12 10.43 31.37
N GLU A 401 -8.91 10.27 31.90
CA GLU A 401 -8.41 11.06 33.02
C GLU A 401 -8.24 12.53 32.63
N SER A 402 -7.62 12.78 31.47
CA SER A 402 -7.44 14.13 30.95
C SER A 402 -8.78 14.80 30.63
N LEU A 403 -9.73 14.09 30.01
CA LEU A 403 -11.08 14.60 29.75
C LEU A 403 -11.79 15.00 31.05
N THR A 404 -11.77 14.15 32.09
CA THR A 404 -12.40 14.43 33.35
C THR A 404 -11.88 15.72 34.03
N LYS A 405 -10.56 15.97 33.90
CA LYS A 405 -9.95 17.23 34.40
C LYS A 405 -10.53 18.46 33.68
N TYR A 406 -10.61 18.42 32.35
CA TYR A 406 -11.15 19.54 31.57
C TYR A 406 -12.66 19.73 31.79
N GLU A 407 -13.43 18.64 31.83
CA GLU A 407 -14.88 18.70 32.14
C GLU A 407 -15.16 19.26 33.55
N SER A 408 -14.35 18.86 34.54
CA SER A 408 -14.48 19.37 35.90
C SER A 408 -14.15 20.86 35.98
N ALA A 409 -13.11 21.31 35.29
CA ALA A 409 -12.74 22.72 35.18
C ALA A 409 -13.84 23.54 34.48
N ALA A 410 -14.44 22.99 33.40
CA ALA A 410 -15.56 23.66 32.72
C ALA A 410 -16.84 23.74 33.58
N LYS A 411 -17.12 22.74 34.40
CA LYS A 411 -18.29 22.73 35.33
C LYS A 411 -18.10 23.60 36.57
N SER A 412 -16.86 23.93 36.94
CA SER A 412 -16.55 24.76 38.10
C SER A 412 -16.80 26.26 37.87
N LEU A 413 -16.95 26.70 36.62
CA LEU A 413 -17.32 28.08 36.29
C LEU A 413 -18.84 28.27 36.31
N SER A 414 -19.32 29.12 37.19
CA SER A 414 -20.72 29.52 37.21
C SER A 414 -21.06 30.41 36.01
N ASP A 415 -22.34 30.44 35.63
CA ASP A 415 -22.79 31.34 34.56
C ASP A 415 -22.46 32.82 34.88
N SER A 416 -22.53 33.18 36.19
CA SER A 416 -22.13 34.52 36.68
C SER A 416 -20.64 34.80 36.53
N ASP A 417 -19.77 33.81 36.68
CA ASP A 417 -18.34 34.01 36.43
C ASP A 417 -18.03 34.25 34.93
N ILE A 418 -18.74 33.50 34.06
CA ILE A 418 -18.62 33.69 32.60
C ILE A 418 -19.14 35.06 32.20
N GLU A 419 -20.33 35.49 32.72
CA GLU A 419 -20.90 36.82 32.46
C GLU A 419 -19.93 37.93 32.87
N ARG A 420 -19.35 37.82 34.06
CA ARG A 420 -18.39 38.81 34.59
C ARG A 420 -17.16 38.91 33.67
N ILE A 421 -16.60 37.81 33.22
CA ILE A 421 -15.44 37.81 32.33
C ILE A 421 -15.78 38.32 30.94
N VAL A 422 -16.97 38.03 30.42
CA VAL A 422 -17.47 38.62 29.18
C VAL A 422 -17.58 40.13 29.30
N ASP A 423 -18.14 40.65 30.40
CA ASP A 423 -18.23 42.11 30.65
C ASP A 423 -16.87 42.75 30.71
N GLU A 424 -15.90 42.17 31.44
CA GLU A 424 -14.54 42.65 31.50
C GLU A 424 -13.90 42.72 30.11
N VAL A 425 -14.11 41.72 29.23
CA VAL A 425 -13.55 41.73 27.88
C VAL A 425 -14.23 42.74 26.99
N LEU A 426 -15.54 42.91 27.09
CA LEU A 426 -16.27 43.96 26.35
C LEU A 426 -15.79 45.35 26.72
N GLU A 427 -15.48 45.59 28.01
CA GLU A 427 -14.91 46.85 28.46
C GLU A 427 -13.47 47.07 28.00
N GLU A 428 -12.63 46.03 28.02
CA GLU A 428 -11.25 46.08 27.57
C GLU A 428 -11.11 46.26 26.05
N GLN A 429 -12.06 45.69 25.28
CA GLN A 429 -12.02 45.64 23.82
C GLN A 429 -13.04 46.56 23.14
N ARG A 430 -13.28 47.75 23.71
CA ARG A 430 -14.28 48.72 23.23
C ARG A 430 -14.20 49.01 21.73
N GLU A 431 -13.00 49.10 21.16
CA GLU A 431 -12.83 49.31 19.71
C GLU A 431 -13.37 48.15 18.85
N LEU A 432 -13.23 46.91 19.34
CA LEU A 432 -13.77 45.75 18.63
C LEU A 432 -15.29 45.70 18.76
N VAL A 433 -15.82 46.09 19.92
CA VAL A 433 -17.27 46.15 20.18
C VAL A 433 -17.91 47.22 19.28
N GLU A 434 -17.34 48.42 19.19
CA GLU A 434 -17.83 49.48 18.30
C GLU A 434 -17.80 49.08 16.83
N LYS A 435 -16.74 48.39 16.38
CA LYS A 435 -16.67 47.82 15.03
C LYS A 435 -17.76 46.76 14.79
N TYR A 436 -18.08 45.96 15.76
CA TYR A 436 -19.18 44.97 15.65
C TYR A 436 -20.54 45.66 15.55
N LEU A 437 -20.82 46.64 16.45
CA LEU A 437 -22.05 47.43 16.46
C LEU A 437 -22.22 48.28 15.19
N SER A 438 -21.11 48.66 14.52
CA SER A 438 -21.13 49.32 13.22
C SER A 438 -21.37 48.40 12.02
N GLY A 439 -21.67 47.12 12.26
CA GLY A 439 -22.05 46.12 11.23
C GLY A 439 -20.91 45.23 10.73
N LYS A 440 -19.68 45.32 11.29
CA LYS A 440 -18.57 44.42 10.95
C LYS A 440 -18.66 43.12 11.75
N THR A 441 -19.55 42.20 11.34
CA THR A 441 -19.83 40.94 12.05
C THR A 441 -18.63 39.99 12.20
N GLY A 442 -17.62 40.08 11.32
CA GLY A 442 -16.40 39.26 11.37
C GLY A 442 -15.54 39.49 12.63
N VAL A 443 -15.74 40.63 13.36
CA VAL A 443 -15.00 40.94 14.60
C VAL A 443 -15.51 40.10 15.78
N PHE A 444 -16.69 39.52 15.69
CA PHE A 444 -17.28 38.70 16.74
C PHE A 444 -16.37 37.56 17.19
N GLN A 445 -15.73 36.90 16.24
CA GLN A 445 -14.81 35.78 16.53
C GLN A 445 -13.57 36.25 17.30
N ALA A 446 -13.10 37.47 17.04
CA ALA A 446 -11.98 38.03 17.77
C ALA A 446 -12.35 38.34 19.23
N ILE A 447 -13.54 38.86 19.48
CA ILE A 447 -14.07 39.12 20.85
C ILE A 447 -14.26 37.80 21.59
N LEU A 448 -14.88 36.82 20.94
CA LEU A 448 -15.06 35.46 21.50
C LEU A 448 -13.70 34.83 21.88
N GLY A 449 -12.70 34.98 21.00
CA GLY A 449 -11.33 34.50 21.24
C GLY A 449 -10.69 35.15 22.49
N GLN A 450 -10.91 36.44 22.72
CA GLN A 450 -10.41 37.15 23.92
C GLN A 450 -11.13 36.65 25.19
N CYS A 451 -12.47 36.44 25.14
CA CYS A 451 -13.19 35.84 26.24
C CYS A 451 -12.65 34.45 26.60
N MET A 452 -12.46 33.59 25.61
CA MET A 452 -11.92 32.25 25.81
C MET A 452 -10.48 32.28 26.35
N LYS A 453 -9.65 33.20 25.90
CA LYS A 453 -8.27 33.40 26.41
C LYS A 453 -8.29 33.80 27.88
N LYS A 454 -9.16 34.74 28.28
CA LYS A 454 -9.28 35.22 29.67
C LYS A 454 -9.85 34.14 30.61
N LEU A 455 -10.72 33.30 30.08
CA LEU A 455 -11.21 32.09 30.75
C LEU A 455 -10.17 30.95 30.83
N LYS A 456 -8.96 31.18 30.34
CA LYS A 456 -7.88 30.17 30.25
C LYS A 456 -8.34 28.84 29.61
N GLY A 457 -9.32 28.93 28.70
CA GLY A 457 -9.89 27.76 28.04
C GLY A 457 -10.86 26.92 28.90
N ALA A 458 -11.16 27.33 30.12
CA ALA A 458 -12.07 26.59 31.02
C ALA A 458 -13.55 26.87 30.78
N GLY A 459 -13.93 27.90 30.00
CA GLY A 459 -15.30 28.23 29.67
C GLY A 459 -15.87 27.37 28.55
N ASN A 460 -17.15 26.97 28.67
CA ASN A 460 -17.85 26.34 27.56
C ASN A 460 -18.05 27.37 26.41
N PRO A 461 -17.42 27.14 25.22
CA PRO A 461 -17.46 28.11 24.10
C PRO A 461 -18.91 28.44 23.66
N VAL A 462 -19.84 27.47 23.73
CA VAL A 462 -21.24 27.66 23.35
C VAL A 462 -21.91 28.63 24.29
N LYS A 463 -21.73 28.43 25.61
CA LYS A 463 -22.27 29.35 26.62
C LYS A 463 -21.66 30.75 26.53
N VAL A 464 -20.37 30.84 26.39
CA VAL A 464 -19.66 32.13 26.20
C VAL A 464 -20.19 32.86 24.97
N LYS A 465 -20.42 32.15 23.87
CA LYS A 465 -21.03 32.69 22.66
C LYS A 465 -22.45 33.20 22.90
N GLU A 466 -23.30 32.41 23.55
CA GLU A 466 -24.68 32.80 23.85
C GLU A 466 -24.75 34.05 24.73
N ILE A 467 -23.90 34.14 25.76
CA ILE A 467 -23.82 35.30 26.64
C ILE A 467 -23.31 36.52 25.86
N LEU A 468 -22.29 36.33 25.05
CA LEU A 468 -21.72 37.41 24.23
C LEU A 468 -22.74 37.94 23.21
N GLU A 469 -23.48 37.04 22.53
CA GLU A 469 -24.55 37.42 21.59
C GLU A 469 -25.69 38.18 22.28
N LYS A 470 -26.03 37.83 23.54
CA LYS A 470 -27.04 38.55 24.34
C LYS A 470 -26.57 39.95 24.71
N LYS A 471 -25.28 40.13 25.02
CA LYS A 471 -24.70 41.41 25.44
C LYS A 471 -24.32 42.36 24.32
N LEU A 472 -24.16 41.84 23.10
CA LEU A 472 -23.86 42.63 21.90
C LEU A 472 -25.10 42.95 21.06
N LYS A 473 -26.27 42.48 21.47
CA LYS A 473 -27.58 42.95 20.94
C LYS A 473 -28.04 44.18 21.63
#